data_3debeb73a6f40cd022322c7c2059dcfb
#
_entry.id   3debeb73a6f40cd022322c7c2059dcfb
#
_cell.length_a   1.000
_cell.length_b   1.000
_cell.length_c   1.000
_cell.angle_alpha   90.00
_cell.angle_beta   90.00
_cell.angle_gamma   90.00
#
_symmetry.space_group_name_H-M   'P 1'
#
loop_
_entity.id
_entity.type
_entity.pdbx_description
1 polymer ?
#
loop_
_entity_poly.entity_id
_entity_poly.type
_entity_poly.pdbx_seq_one_letter_code
_entity_poly.pdbx_strand_id
1 'polypeptide(L)'
;LAFAGLTGNENVWDLYCGIGTISLFLSQKAKQVYGVEIVPQAIEDAKNNAKLNGITNAQFFVGKAEEVLPQFYENAKKTEKITDDTASTGRTDMLRPDVIVVDPPRKGCDEKCLDTMLAMSPERIVYVSCDSATLARDLKILCEEKYELMKWQAFDQFREAHPQAQLQR
;
A
#
# COMPACT_ATOMS: atom_id res chain seq x y z
N LEU A 1 1.90 6.26 -10.49
CA LEU A 1 0.48 6.22 -10.86
C LEU A 1 0.20 5.21 -11.98
N ALA A 2 1.00 5.21 -13.07
CA ALA A 2 0.75 4.32 -14.21
C ALA A 2 0.72 2.84 -13.83
N PHE A 3 1.59 2.40 -12.91
CA PHE A 3 1.65 1.01 -12.46
C PHE A 3 0.52 0.65 -11.47
N ALA A 4 0.02 1.60 -10.71
CA ALA A 4 -1.10 1.36 -9.83
C ALA A 4 -2.43 1.18 -10.59
N GLY A 5 -2.53 1.67 -11.84
CA GLY A 5 -3.70 1.48 -12.71
C GLY A 5 -5.02 1.95 -12.10
N LEU A 6 -4.98 3.06 -11.35
CA LEU A 6 -6.13 3.55 -10.59
C LEU A 6 -7.19 4.17 -11.49
N THR A 7 -8.45 3.87 -11.18
CA THR A 7 -9.66 4.33 -11.90
C THR A 7 -10.49 5.33 -11.09
N GLY A 8 -10.19 5.51 -9.81
CA GLY A 8 -10.94 6.36 -8.88
C GLY A 8 -11.80 5.57 -7.88
N ASN A 9 -11.83 4.26 -7.99
CA ASN A 9 -12.67 3.41 -7.12
C ASN A 9 -11.87 2.61 -6.10
N GLU A 10 -10.55 2.60 -6.21
CA GLU A 10 -9.68 1.73 -5.43
C GLU A 10 -9.36 2.29 -4.04
N ASN A 11 -9.34 1.41 -3.05
CA ASN A 11 -8.70 1.59 -1.76
C ASN A 11 -7.24 1.17 -1.88
N VAL A 12 -6.34 2.12 -1.68
CA VAL A 12 -4.90 1.91 -1.84
C VAL A 12 -4.21 1.97 -0.48
N TRP A 13 -3.38 0.99 -0.19
CA TRP A 13 -2.48 1.01 0.96
C TRP A 13 -1.05 1.27 0.50
N ASP A 14 -0.44 2.27 1.11
CA ASP A 14 0.96 2.67 0.90
C ASP A 14 1.76 2.27 2.14
N LEU A 15 2.50 1.18 2.03
CA LEU A 15 3.29 0.63 3.12
C LEU A 15 4.71 1.20 3.04
N TYR A 16 5.23 1.64 4.18
CA TYR A 16 6.46 2.43 4.29
C TYR A 16 6.29 3.83 3.66
N CYS A 17 5.16 4.49 3.92
CA CYS A 17 4.77 5.72 3.24
C CYS A 17 5.66 6.95 3.55
N GLY A 18 6.52 6.87 4.57
CA GLY A 18 7.38 8.00 4.99
C GLY A 18 6.54 9.26 5.25
N ILE A 19 6.94 10.37 4.65
CA ILE A 19 6.24 11.67 4.74
C ILE A 19 5.03 11.78 3.78
N GLY A 20 4.58 10.66 3.20
CA GLY A 20 3.39 10.56 2.38
C GLY A 20 3.56 10.94 0.92
N THR A 21 4.77 11.03 0.38
CA THR A 21 4.98 11.49 -1.00
C THR A 21 4.23 10.62 -2.01
N ILE A 22 4.39 9.31 -1.95
CA ILE A 22 3.68 8.37 -2.85
C ILE A 22 2.18 8.42 -2.58
N SER A 23 1.76 8.36 -1.31
CA SER A 23 0.35 8.45 -0.90
C SER A 23 -0.37 9.66 -1.50
N LEU A 24 0.26 10.85 -1.48
CA LEU A 24 -0.32 12.08 -2.00
C LEU A 24 -0.48 12.05 -3.53
N PHE A 25 0.45 11.42 -4.25
CA PHE A 25 0.28 11.19 -5.68
C PHE A 25 -0.82 10.19 -5.99
N LEU A 26 -0.93 9.11 -5.22
CA LEU A 26 -1.96 8.09 -5.38
C LEU A 26 -3.36 8.65 -5.10
N SER A 27 -3.50 9.54 -4.12
CA SER A 27 -4.78 10.15 -3.74
C SER A 27 -5.46 10.93 -4.87
N GLN A 28 -4.71 11.37 -5.88
CA GLN A 28 -5.26 12.06 -7.04
C GLN A 28 -6.16 11.18 -7.91
N LYS A 29 -6.00 9.84 -7.82
CA LYS A 29 -6.73 8.87 -8.65
C LYS A 29 -7.25 7.67 -7.86
N ALA A 30 -7.08 7.65 -6.55
CA ALA A 30 -7.65 6.63 -5.68
C ALA A 30 -8.97 7.12 -5.07
N LYS A 31 -9.85 6.20 -4.71
CA LYS A 31 -11.00 6.49 -3.86
C LYS A 31 -10.54 6.89 -2.47
N GLN A 32 -9.64 6.12 -1.89
CA GLN A 32 -9.08 6.34 -0.56
C GLN A 32 -7.64 5.81 -0.52
N VAL A 33 -6.76 6.52 0.18
CA VAL A 33 -5.38 6.08 0.43
C VAL A 33 -5.15 5.92 1.93
N TYR A 34 -4.48 4.84 2.32
CA TYR A 34 -4.07 4.55 3.69
C TYR A 34 -2.55 4.39 3.73
N GLY A 35 -1.86 5.36 4.34
CA GLY A 35 -0.40 5.32 4.52
C GLY A 35 -0.02 4.74 5.86
N VAL A 36 0.96 3.84 5.89
CA VAL A 36 1.51 3.23 7.11
C VAL A 36 3.01 3.45 7.17
N GLU A 37 3.48 3.97 8.30
CA GLU A 37 4.89 4.23 8.56
C GLU A 37 5.19 4.05 10.06
N ILE A 38 6.34 3.46 10.37
CA ILE A 38 6.74 3.20 11.75
C ILE A 38 7.21 4.45 12.49
N VAL A 39 7.69 5.46 11.77
CA VAL A 39 8.24 6.70 12.33
C VAL A 39 7.12 7.70 12.60
N PRO A 40 6.78 8.01 13.89
CA PRO A 40 5.66 8.92 14.20
C PRO A 40 5.82 10.31 13.58
N GLN A 41 7.03 10.86 13.57
CA GLN A 41 7.29 12.18 12.99
C GLN A 41 6.98 12.22 11.49
N ALA A 42 7.34 11.17 10.75
CA ALA A 42 7.04 11.08 9.32
C ALA A 42 5.52 11.05 9.06
N ILE A 43 4.74 10.41 9.93
CA ILE A 43 3.28 10.42 9.85
C ILE A 43 2.70 11.82 10.13
N GLU A 44 3.23 12.55 11.10
CA GLU A 44 2.81 13.94 11.32
C GLU A 44 3.12 14.83 10.10
N ASP A 45 4.30 14.64 9.51
CA ASP A 45 4.67 15.35 8.28
C ASP A 45 3.76 14.96 7.11
N ALA A 46 3.42 13.66 6.97
CA ALA A 46 2.48 13.18 5.95
C ALA A 46 1.09 13.83 6.09
N LYS A 47 0.56 13.90 7.31
CA LYS A 47 -0.72 14.57 7.59
C LYS A 47 -0.68 16.07 7.27
N ASN A 48 0.42 16.75 7.64
CA ASN A 48 0.62 18.14 7.31
C ASN A 48 0.74 18.37 5.80
N ASN A 49 1.46 17.52 5.10
CA ASN A 49 1.59 17.55 3.65
C ASN A 49 0.24 17.34 2.96
N ALA A 50 -0.58 16.39 3.42
CA ALA A 50 -1.93 16.20 2.91
C ALA A 50 -2.79 17.46 3.11
N LYS A 51 -2.77 18.04 4.31
CA LYS A 51 -3.50 19.27 4.63
C LYS A 51 -3.06 20.44 3.75
N LEU A 52 -1.77 20.67 3.59
CA LEU A 52 -1.20 21.75 2.76
C LEU A 52 -1.61 21.62 1.28
N ASN A 53 -1.79 20.39 0.80
CA ASN A 53 -2.21 20.11 -0.57
C ASN A 53 -3.73 19.94 -0.74
N GLY A 54 -4.53 20.17 0.31
CA GLY A 54 -5.99 20.04 0.26
C GLY A 54 -6.49 18.61 0.04
N ILE A 55 -5.67 17.60 0.36
CA ILE A 55 -6.00 16.19 0.17
C ILE A 55 -6.81 15.69 1.37
N THR A 56 -8.02 15.21 1.11
CA THR A 56 -8.98 14.75 2.12
C THR A 56 -9.22 13.24 2.10
N ASN A 57 -8.80 12.56 1.04
CA ASN A 57 -8.95 11.11 0.84
C ASN A 57 -7.67 10.33 1.14
N ALA A 58 -6.83 10.82 2.06
CA ALA A 58 -5.66 10.11 2.56
C ALA A 58 -5.68 10.07 4.09
N GLN A 59 -5.42 8.91 4.67
CA GLN A 59 -5.28 8.70 6.11
C GLN A 59 -3.93 8.06 6.41
N PHE A 60 -3.34 8.39 7.57
CA PHE A 60 -1.99 7.96 7.90
C PHE A 60 -1.94 7.36 9.31
N PHE A 61 -1.27 6.21 9.44
CA PHE A 61 -1.17 5.41 10.66
C PHE A 61 0.28 5.16 11.05
N VAL A 62 0.57 5.35 12.34
CA VAL A 62 1.87 4.99 12.91
C VAL A 62 1.86 3.50 13.27
N GLY A 63 2.81 2.76 12.78
CA GLY A 63 2.99 1.35 13.12
C GLY A 63 3.63 0.55 12.00
N LYS A 64 3.79 -0.74 12.25
CA LYS A 64 4.23 -1.67 11.23
C LYS A 64 3.07 -2.13 10.37
N ALA A 65 3.32 -2.35 9.08
CA ALA A 65 2.30 -2.78 8.13
C ALA A 65 1.59 -4.07 8.57
N GLU A 66 2.37 -5.06 9.01
CA GLU A 66 1.90 -6.36 9.48
C GLU A 66 1.09 -6.31 10.78
N GLU A 67 1.11 -5.18 11.48
CA GLU A 67 0.31 -4.95 12.68
C GLU A 67 -0.92 -4.08 12.37
N VAL A 68 -0.73 -3.02 11.60
CA VAL A 68 -1.77 -2.02 11.31
C VAL A 68 -2.85 -2.58 10.38
N LEU A 69 -2.48 -3.25 9.29
CA LEU A 69 -3.44 -3.77 8.32
C LEU A 69 -4.42 -4.79 8.94
N PRO A 70 -3.95 -5.84 9.61
CA PRO A 70 -4.85 -6.81 10.22
C PRO A 70 -5.75 -6.20 11.30
N GLN A 71 -5.20 -5.31 12.14
CA GLN A 71 -5.97 -4.63 13.19
C GLN A 71 -7.06 -3.74 12.61
N PHE A 72 -6.74 -2.99 11.57
CA PHE A 72 -7.71 -2.14 10.88
C PHE A 72 -8.87 -2.96 10.32
N TYR A 73 -8.57 -4.10 9.70
CA TYR A 73 -9.55 -5.01 9.13
C TYR A 73 -10.41 -5.70 10.22
N GLU A 74 -9.78 -6.17 11.29
CA GLU A 74 -10.51 -6.78 12.43
C GLU A 74 -11.41 -5.78 13.17
N ASN A 75 -10.97 -4.54 13.33
CA ASN A 75 -11.78 -3.49 13.95
C ASN A 75 -12.99 -3.14 13.07
N ALA A 76 -12.83 -3.11 11.76
CA ALA A 76 -13.92 -2.91 10.83
C ALA A 76 -14.99 -4.02 10.96
N LYS A 77 -14.57 -5.29 11.00
CA LYS A 77 -15.47 -6.44 11.22
C LYS A 77 -16.23 -6.38 12.55
N LYS A 78 -15.58 -5.91 13.62
CA LYS A 78 -16.24 -5.77 14.94
C LYS A 78 -17.31 -4.69 14.93
N THR A 79 -17.08 -3.59 14.23
CA THR A 79 -18.04 -2.48 14.12
C THR A 79 -19.30 -2.91 13.36
N GLU A 80 -19.18 -3.77 12.35
CA GLU A 80 -20.31 -4.32 11.60
C GLU A 80 -21.22 -5.22 12.45
N LYS A 81 -20.65 -5.99 13.39
CA LYS A 81 -21.44 -6.88 14.27
C LYS A 81 -22.28 -6.13 15.32
N ILE A 82 -22.01 -4.86 15.56
CA ILE A 82 -22.70 -4.04 16.56
C ILE A 82 -23.90 -3.29 15.95
N THR A 83 -23.90 -3.08 14.66
CA THR A 83 -25.02 -2.46 13.93
C THR A 83 -25.85 -3.55 13.26
N ASP A 84 -26.94 -3.96 13.93
CA ASP A 84 -27.89 -5.00 13.50
C ASP A 84 -28.78 -4.49 12.33
N ASP A 85 -28.16 -4.07 11.24
CA ASP A 85 -28.88 -3.61 10.06
C ASP A 85 -28.31 -4.23 8.78
N THR A 86 -29.19 -4.73 7.93
CA THR A 86 -28.96 -5.50 6.71
C THR A 86 -28.14 -4.81 5.61
N ALA A 87 -27.50 -3.69 5.90
CA ALA A 87 -26.64 -2.92 4.99
C ALA A 87 -25.13 -3.08 5.25
N SER A 88 -24.71 -3.95 6.19
CA SER A 88 -23.35 -3.99 6.73
C SER A 88 -22.33 -4.85 5.95
N THR A 89 -22.79 -5.73 5.08
CA THR A 89 -21.91 -6.66 4.33
C THR A 89 -20.93 -5.96 3.36
N GLY A 90 -21.20 -4.71 3.03
CA GLY A 90 -20.34 -3.92 2.10
C GLY A 90 -19.21 -3.14 2.77
N ARG A 91 -19.21 -2.98 4.10
CA ARG A 91 -18.29 -2.03 4.76
C ARG A 91 -16.90 -2.61 5.02
N THR A 92 -16.81 -3.89 5.30
CA THR A 92 -15.54 -4.60 5.50
C THR A 92 -14.82 -4.81 4.16
N ASP A 93 -15.55 -5.11 3.09
CA ASP A 93 -15.01 -5.18 1.73
C ASP A 93 -14.55 -3.80 1.24
N MET A 94 -15.20 -2.71 1.68
CA MET A 94 -14.78 -1.34 1.37
C MET A 94 -13.43 -0.93 1.96
N LEU A 95 -12.92 -1.66 2.95
CA LEU A 95 -11.64 -1.36 3.62
C LEU A 95 -10.52 -2.30 3.17
N ARG A 96 -10.86 -3.36 2.44
CA ARG A 96 -9.88 -4.27 1.86
C ARG A 96 -9.03 -3.53 0.82
N PRO A 97 -7.71 -3.74 0.81
CA PRO A 97 -6.88 -3.14 -0.21
C PRO A 97 -7.20 -3.70 -1.59
N ASP A 98 -7.53 -2.83 -2.54
CA ASP A 98 -7.58 -3.19 -3.96
C ASP A 98 -6.15 -3.16 -4.53
N VAL A 99 -5.36 -2.20 -4.08
CA VAL A 99 -3.95 -2.04 -4.46
C VAL A 99 -3.10 -1.82 -3.21
N ILE A 100 -1.98 -2.53 -3.14
CA ILE A 100 -0.91 -2.23 -2.17
C ILE A 100 0.30 -1.68 -2.91
N VAL A 101 0.83 -0.57 -2.42
CA VAL A 101 2.11 0.00 -2.85
C VAL A 101 3.09 -0.15 -1.72
N VAL A 102 4.31 -0.61 -2.01
CA VAL A 102 5.37 -0.75 -1.02
C VAL A 102 6.67 -0.12 -1.52
N ASP A 103 7.34 0.64 -0.66
CA ASP A 103 8.67 1.21 -0.88
C ASP A 103 9.56 0.91 0.34
N PRO A 104 9.92 -0.35 0.58
CA PRO A 104 10.64 -0.76 1.75
C PRO A 104 12.10 -0.29 1.72
N PRO A 105 12.79 -0.28 2.89
CA PRO A 105 14.22 -0.01 2.95
C PRO A 105 15.02 -1.06 2.15
N ARG A 106 16.34 -0.83 1.98
CA ARG A 106 17.23 -1.71 1.18
C ARG A 106 17.17 -3.19 1.54
N LYS A 107 16.85 -3.53 2.79
CA LYS A 107 16.68 -4.93 3.22
C LYS A 107 15.44 -5.62 2.63
N GLY A 108 14.57 -4.90 1.94
CA GLY A 108 13.27 -5.38 1.46
C GLY A 108 12.21 -5.44 2.55
N CYS A 109 11.08 -6.06 2.25
CA CYS A 109 10.04 -6.37 3.23
C CYS A 109 10.52 -7.50 4.17
N ASP A 110 10.07 -7.48 5.42
CA ASP A 110 10.18 -8.66 6.26
C ASP A 110 9.09 -9.70 5.93
N GLU A 111 9.31 -10.92 6.39
CA GLU A 111 8.45 -12.06 6.09
C GLU A 111 6.98 -11.80 6.51
N LYS A 112 6.77 -11.23 7.69
CA LYS A 112 5.43 -10.90 8.18
C LYS A 112 4.69 -9.89 7.31
N CYS A 113 5.42 -8.92 6.76
CA CYS A 113 4.83 -7.95 5.84
C CYS A 113 4.40 -8.62 4.52
N LEU A 114 5.24 -9.52 3.97
CA LEU A 114 4.91 -10.31 2.78
C LEU A 114 3.69 -11.20 3.03
N ASP A 115 3.67 -11.93 4.15
CA ASP A 115 2.54 -12.77 4.56
C ASP A 115 1.25 -11.96 4.70
N THR A 116 1.36 -10.76 5.27
CA THR A 116 0.21 -9.85 5.40
C THR A 116 -0.33 -9.41 4.04
N MET A 117 0.54 -9.06 3.08
CA MET A 117 0.12 -8.74 1.72
C MET A 117 -0.56 -9.92 1.03
N LEU A 118 -0.02 -11.13 1.17
CA LEU A 118 -0.62 -12.35 0.64
C LEU A 118 -2.00 -12.64 1.28
N ALA A 119 -2.13 -12.47 2.58
CA ALA A 119 -3.38 -12.66 3.32
C ALA A 119 -4.45 -11.63 2.93
N MET A 120 -4.06 -10.35 2.79
CA MET A 120 -4.98 -9.29 2.35
C MET A 120 -5.40 -9.46 0.89
N SER A 121 -4.58 -10.12 0.09
CA SER A 121 -4.92 -10.50 -1.27
C SER A 121 -5.43 -9.36 -2.16
N PRO A 122 -4.69 -8.23 -2.26
CA PRO A 122 -5.06 -7.16 -3.18
C PRO A 122 -5.07 -7.65 -4.64
N GLU A 123 -5.75 -6.94 -5.52
CA GLU A 123 -5.71 -7.24 -6.94
C GLU A 123 -4.33 -6.96 -7.55
N ARG A 124 -3.65 -5.95 -7.02
CA ARG A 124 -2.33 -5.51 -7.49
C ARG A 124 -1.41 -5.14 -6.34
N ILE A 125 -0.14 -5.47 -6.52
CA ILE A 125 0.96 -4.98 -5.69
C ILE A 125 1.91 -4.19 -6.59
N VAL A 126 2.23 -2.96 -6.18
CA VAL A 126 3.26 -2.15 -6.80
C VAL A 126 4.45 -2.10 -5.85
N TYR A 127 5.55 -2.70 -6.25
CA TYR A 127 6.75 -2.78 -5.44
C TYR A 127 7.80 -1.80 -5.97
N VAL A 128 8.21 -0.83 -5.16
CA VAL A 128 9.35 0.05 -5.42
C VAL A 128 10.55 -0.51 -4.66
N SER A 129 11.72 -0.54 -5.24
CA SER A 129 12.93 -1.02 -4.56
C SER A 129 14.18 -0.29 -5.08
N CYS A 130 15.09 0.00 -4.16
CA CYS A 130 16.42 0.49 -4.49
C CYS A 130 17.50 -0.62 -4.47
N ASP A 131 17.12 -1.88 -4.25
CA ASP A 131 18.02 -3.05 -4.24
C ASP A 131 17.41 -4.21 -5.02
N SER A 132 18.10 -4.64 -6.08
CA SER A 132 17.59 -5.68 -6.97
C SER A 132 17.62 -7.08 -6.37
N ALA A 133 18.52 -7.35 -5.43
CA ALA A 133 18.64 -8.68 -4.82
C ALA A 133 17.49 -8.93 -3.83
N THR A 134 17.20 -7.95 -2.97
CA THR A 134 16.06 -8.03 -2.05
C THR A 134 14.73 -7.99 -2.80
N LEU A 135 14.63 -7.21 -3.87
CA LEU A 135 13.45 -7.22 -4.76
C LEU A 135 13.21 -8.63 -5.32
N ALA A 136 14.23 -9.27 -5.88
CA ALA A 136 14.10 -10.61 -6.45
C ALA A 136 13.67 -11.66 -5.41
N ARG A 137 14.19 -11.55 -4.17
CA ARG A 137 13.78 -12.42 -3.05
C ARG A 137 12.29 -12.23 -2.72
N ASP A 138 11.85 -11.00 -2.57
CA ASP A 138 10.48 -10.70 -2.15
C ASP A 138 9.48 -11.04 -3.28
N LEU A 139 9.82 -10.72 -4.53
CA LEU A 139 9.03 -11.11 -5.69
C LEU A 139 8.90 -12.62 -5.83
N LYS A 140 9.96 -13.37 -5.54
CA LYS A 140 9.91 -14.84 -5.56
C LYS A 140 8.82 -15.35 -4.63
N ILE A 141 8.78 -14.87 -3.37
CA ILE A 141 7.77 -15.28 -2.38
C ILE A 141 6.34 -14.91 -2.87
N LEU A 142 6.14 -13.68 -3.33
CA LEU A 142 4.83 -13.23 -3.79
C LEU A 142 4.34 -14.00 -5.02
N CYS A 143 5.25 -14.32 -5.96
CA CYS A 143 4.91 -15.01 -7.20
C CYS A 143 4.76 -16.52 -7.04
N GLU A 144 5.48 -17.15 -6.12
CA GLU A 144 5.31 -18.59 -5.83
C GLU A 144 3.94 -18.86 -5.20
N GLU A 145 3.41 -17.93 -4.42
CA GLU A 145 2.15 -18.13 -3.70
C GLU A 145 0.92 -17.68 -4.51
N LYS A 146 0.97 -16.52 -5.19
CA LYS A 146 -0.30 -15.93 -5.65
C LYS A 146 -0.23 -14.95 -6.83
N TYR A 147 0.89 -14.29 -7.05
CA TYR A 147 0.99 -13.18 -7.99
C TYR A 147 1.82 -13.53 -9.21
N GLU A 148 1.60 -12.81 -10.31
CA GLU A 148 2.41 -12.87 -11.52
C GLU A 148 3.08 -11.51 -11.75
N LEU A 149 4.36 -11.52 -12.14
CA LEU A 149 5.10 -10.32 -12.49
C LEU A 149 4.68 -9.81 -13.87
N MET A 150 3.81 -8.83 -13.92
CA MET A 150 3.27 -8.30 -15.16
C MET A 150 4.16 -7.29 -15.84
N LYS A 151 4.79 -6.44 -15.05
CA LYS A 151 5.66 -5.37 -15.55
C LYS A 151 6.79 -5.12 -14.57
N TRP A 152 7.96 -4.83 -15.09
CA TRP A 152 9.04 -4.28 -14.30
C TRP A 152 9.73 -3.19 -15.10
N GLN A 153 10.29 -2.26 -14.36
CA GLN A 153 11.00 -1.17 -14.96
C GLN A 153 12.07 -0.68 -13.98
N ALA A 154 13.45 -0.70 -14.25
CA ALA A 154 14.56 -0.21 -13.41
C ALA A 154 14.74 1.30 -13.59
N PHE A 155 14.97 2.21 -12.66
CA PHE A 155 15.35 3.62 -12.81
C PHE A 155 16.79 3.82 -12.40
N ASP A 156 17.58 4.48 -13.22
CA ASP A 156 18.87 4.98 -12.76
C ASP A 156 18.65 6.33 -12.07
N GLN A 157 18.69 6.36 -10.75
CA GLN A 157 18.54 7.58 -9.96
C GLN A 157 19.74 8.53 -10.10
N PHE A 158 20.82 8.10 -10.73
CA PHE A 158 22.06 8.84 -10.88
C PHE A 158 22.35 9.29 -12.33
N ARG A 159 21.56 8.82 -13.30
CA ARG A 159 21.58 9.27 -14.67
C ARG A 159 20.16 9.55 -15.16
N GLU A 160 19.99 10.55 -16.00
CA GLU A 160 18.70 10.86 -16.62
C GLU A 160 18.10 9.63 -17.29
N ALA A 161 16.97 9.20 -16.81
CA ALA A 161 16.11 8.11 -17.30
C ALA A 161 16.34 6.66 -16.80
N HIS A 162 15.45 6.16 -16.02
CA HIS A 162 14.41 5.11 -16.11
C HIS A 162 14.78 3.79 -15.46
N PRO A 163 13.92 3.08 -15.00
CA PRO A 163 12.66 2.40 -15.18
C PRO A 163 12.00 1.78 -13.93
N GLN A 164 10.73 1.39 -13.91
CA GLN A 164 9.94 0.85 -12.78
C GLN A 164 9.39 -0.57 -13.02
N ALA A 165 8.95 -1.25 -11.96
CA ALA A 165 8.32 -2.57 -12.03
C ALA A 165 6.86 -2.61 -11.54
N GLN A 166 6.00 -3.40 -12.18
CA GLN A 166 4.60 -3.63 -11.85
C GLN A 166 4.28 -5.13 -11.78
N LEU A 167 3.51 -5.53 -10.75
CA LEU A 167 2.99 -6.87 -10.55
C LEU A 167 1.47 -6.89 -10.66
N GLN A 168 0.90 -7.89 -11.31
CA GLN A 168 -0.53 -8.21 -11.34
C GLN A 168 -0.80 -9.67 -10.96
N ARG A 169 -2.03 -9.91 -10.53
CA ARG A 169 -2.62 -11.21 -10.17
C ARG A 169 -3.02 -11.99 -11.40
#